data_aef828e31ff49a220edf46164d7c2ed5
#
_entry.id   aef828e31ff49a220edf46164d7c2ed5
#
_cell.length_a   1.000
_cell.length_b   1.000
_cell.length_c   1.000
_cell.angle_alpha   90.00
_cell.angle_beta   90.00
_cell.angle_gamma   90.00
#
_symmetry.space_group_name_H-M   'P 1'
#
loop_
_entity.id
_entity.type
_entity.pdbx_description
1 polymer ?
#
loop_
_entity_poly.entity_id
_entity_poly.type
_entity_poly.pdbx_seq_one_letter_code
_entity_poly.pdbx_strand_id
1 'polypeptide(L)'
;MMYPRLVLMKKLLSEDGAIFISIGDAEDAQLRKICDEIFGVTCFVANIAWQKTYSPRNDKKGLPTETEHLYVYGKNPNWTPYKLERTEEMDSKYKNPDNDIAPWTSDNPCAPNARTHQTMVYAIQHPFTGELLYPYISACWRYQQTDMLNHMNGWCEYELRDINDADRRAEICGVSPTEVREGIKAIMLKEPLEISQAKAKAVYERGQWPKFYFTKGGLGGIRRKTYLTKVEGKLATNFWPYSEVGHTDEAKKEIKTIFEGKCPFETPKPTRLLKRIIDIATEEDSIILDCFAGSGTTGHAVLMENQQKPESQRKFIMIDIMDYAETVAAERMRRAISGYPFKGKKEEEIYSKKLTVKNILKAEEFLKEAESISIEKANEYTKISKPKIADNCLKVIGTKMYDDKMEGLGGAFDYYELGAPLFNEDGNLNEEVGIDKIREYIYYAETKQPLLRQQDKDEEFLLDECNRAGYYFYYQTDKATTLSYATLANIVKSKHEMYIIYADRCLLDEKFMTEHHIKFKKIPRDIKRF
;
A
#
# COMPACT_ATOMS: atom_id res chain seq x y z
N MET A 1 -15.44 22.32 8.12
CA MET A 1 -13.98 22.32 8.40
C MET A 1 -13.19 21.27 7.60
N MET A 2 -13.70 20.06 7.34
CA MET A 2 -12.97 19.02 6.57
C MET A 2 -12.89 19.28 5.06
N TYR A 3 -13.92 19.85 4.45
CA TYR A 3 -14.00 20.05 3.00
C TYR A 3 -12.76 20.72 2.39
N PRO A 4 -12.32 21.92 2.84
CA PRO A 4 -11.14 22.58 2.25
C PRO A 4 -9.84 21.77 2.45
N ARG A 5 -9.71 21.04 3.57
CA ARG A 5 -8.56 20.18 3.82
C ARG A 5 -8.51 19.01 2.82
N LEU A 6 -9.63 18.34 2.57
CA LEU A 6 -9.71 17.26 1.59
C LEU A 6 -9.44 17.74 0.16
N VAL A 7 -9.88 18.96 -0.19
CA VAL A 7 -9.53 19.59 -1.48
C VAL A 7 -8.02 19.81 -1.61
N LEU A 8 -7.36 20.26 -0.55
CA LEU A 8 -5.89 20.42 -0.54
C LEU A 8 -5.19 19.05 -0.63
N MET A 9 -5.63 18.06 0.13
CA MET A 9 -5.07 16.70 0.09
C MET A 9 -5.18 16.10 -1.31
N LYS A 10 -6.33 16.28 -1.99
CA LYS A 10 -6.48 15.83 -3.39
C LYS A 10 -5.47 16.50 -4.33
N LYS A 11 -5.15 17.80 -4.12
CA LYS A 11 -4.15 18.51 -4.94
C LYS A 11 -2.73 18.01 -4.68
N LEU A 12 -2.44 17.57 -3.45
CA LEU A 12 -1.12 17.05 -3.06
C LEU A 12 -0.89 15.61 -3.51
N LEU A 13 -1.95 14.84 -3.77
CA LEU A 13 -1.81 13.48 -4.30
C LEU A 13 -1.17 13.47 -5.67
N SER A 14 -0.19 12.58 -5.88
CA SER A 14 0.33 12.23 -7.20
C SER A 14 -0.77 11.60 -8.06
N GLU A 15 -0.59 11.54 -9.37
CA GLU A 15 -1.60 10.99 -10.30
C GLU A 15 -1.89 9.50 -10.04
N ASP A 16 -0.93 8.77 -9.52
CA ASP A 16 -1.00 7.36 -9.10
C ASP A 16 -1.27 7.18 -7.60
N GLY A 17 -1.50 8.27 -6.88
CA GLY A 17 -1.72 8.27 -5.44
C GLY A 17 -3.13 7.90 -5.01
N ALA A 18 -3.26 7.53 -3.73
CA ALA A 18 -4.54 7.29 -3.08
C ALA A 18 -4.59 7.88 -1.67
N ILE A 19 -5.79 8.18 -1.21
CA ILE A 19 -6.06 8.63 0.15
C ILE A 19 -6.81 7.55 0.92
N PHE A 20 -6.38 7.32 2.17
CA PHE A 20 -7.00 6.42 3.13
C PHE A 20 -7.52 7.24 4.31
N ILE A 21 -8.80 7.14 4.64
CA ILE A 21 -9.43 7.95 5.67
C ILE A 21 -10.18 7.05 6.64
N SER A 22 -9.68 6.93 7.88
CA SER A 22 -10.40 6.20 8.92
C SER A 22 -11.43 7.08 9.61
N ILE A 23 -12.64 6.54 9.81
CA ILE A 23 -13.78 7.25 10.38
C ILE A 23 -14.67 6.30 11.19
N GLY A 24 -15.25 6.79 12.27
CA GLY A 24 -16.29 6.08 13.01
C GLY A 24 -17.69 6.31 12.44
N ASP A 25 -18.66 5.52 12.90
CA ASP A 25 -20.04 5.50 12.40
C ASP A 25 -20.74 6.86 12.44
N ALA A 26 -20.38 7.75 13.38
CA ALA A 26 -21.10 9.01 13.60
C ALA A 26 -21.06 9.96 12.38
N GLU A 27 -19.91 10.03 11.71
CA GLU A 27 -19.67 10.98 10.61
C GLU A 27 -19.45 10.27 9.26
N ASP A 28 -19.64 8.95 9.23
CA ASP A 28 -19.40 8.09 8.08
C ASP A 28 -20.12 8.57 6.81
N ALA A 29 -21.46 8.74 6.90
CA ALA A 29 -22.27 9.12 5.76
C ALA A 29 -21.94 10.52 5.20
N GLN A 30 -21.63 11.47 6.07
CA GLN A 30 -21.25 12.84 5.70
C GLN A 30 -19.89 12.87 5.01
N LEU A 31 -18.91 12.18 5.58
CA LEU A 31 -17.58 12.09 5.00
C LEU A 31 -17.63 11.43 3.62
N ARG A 32 -18.41 10.36 3.45
CA ARG A 32 -18.59 9.70 2.16
C ARG A 32 -19.09 10.65 1.08
N LYS A 33 -20.14 11.45 1.38
CA LYS A 33 -20.68 12.43 0.44
C LYS A 33 -19.68 13.50 0.06
N ILE A 34 -18.94 14.02 1.05
CA ILE A 34 -17.89 15.03 0.83
C ILE A 34 -16.78 14.46 -0.06
N CYS A 35 -16.35 13.24 0.19
CA CYS A 35 -15.31 12.59 -0.61
C CYS A 35 -15.80 12.29 -2.04
N ASP A 36 -17.04 11.82 -2.21
CA ASP A 36 -17.64 11.58 -3.52
C ASP A 36 -17.73 12.88 -4.36
N GLU A 37 -18.02 14.03 -3.73
CA GLU A 37 -18.04 15.34 -4.38
C GLU A 37 -16.63 15.78 -4.78
N ILE A 38 -15.66 15.66 -3.86
CA ILE A 38 -14.29 16.16 -4.09
C ILE A 38 -13.51 15.25 -5.04
N PHE A 39 -13.48 13.94 -4.78
CA PHE A 39 -12.67 12.98 -5.54
C PHE A 39 -13.40 12.47 -6.78
N GLY A 40 -14.72 12.41 -6.73
CA GLY A 40 -15.58 11.79 -7.73
C GLY A 40 -15.97 10.35 -7.33
N VAL A 41 -17.22 9.98 -7.60
CA VAL A 41 -17.77 8.63 -7.29
C VAL A 41 -16.96 7.53 -7.99
N THR A 42 -16.45 7.78 -9.19
CA THR A 42 -15.65 6.82 -9.97
C THR A 42 -14.25 6.58 -9.39
N CYS A 43 -13.75 7.48 -8.55
CA CYS A 43 -12.47 7.34 -7.85
C CYS A 43 -12.61 6.58 -6.52
N PHE A 44 -13.84 6.26 -6.09
CA PHE A 44 -14.05 5.44 -4.91
C PHE A 44 -13.60 4.00 -5.16
N VAL A 45 -12.66 3.53 -4.35
CA VAL A 45 -12.10 2.19 -4.45
C VAL A 45 -12.79 1.22 -3.51
N ALA A 46 -12.85 1.55 -2.21
CA ALA A 46 -13.43 0.67 -1.20
C ALA A 46 -13.81 1.41 0.09
N ASN A 47 -14.75 0.82 0.82
CA ASN A 47 -14.92 1.00 2.25
C ASN A 47 -14.41 -0.27 2.93
N ILE A 48 -13.29 -0.18 3.63
CA ILE A 48 -12.68 -1.29 4.35
C ILE A 48 -13.22 -1.32 5.77
N ALA A 49 -13.75 -2.46 6.18
CA ALA A 49 -14.13 -2.72 7.56
C ALA A 49 -12.90 -3.23 8.34
N TRP A 50 -12.28 -2.35 9.14
CA TRP A 50 -11.20 -2.73 10.04
C TRP A 50 -11.78 -3.18 11.38
N GLN A 51 -11.50 -4.43 11.76
CA GLN A 51 -11.88 -4.97 13.07
C GLN A 51 -10.94 -4.42 14.15
N LYS A 52 -11.38 -3.36 14.84
CA LYS A 52 -10.59 -2.63 15.83
C LYS A 52 -10.60 -3.23 17.24
N THR A 53 -11.48 -4.20 17.50
CA THR A 53 -11.58 -4.89 18.79
C THR A 53 -11.68 -6.40 18.57
N TYR A 54 -11.13 -7.18 19.50
CA TYR A 54 -11.18 -8.64 19.45
C TYR A 54 -12.33 -9.23 20.29
N SER A 55 -12.95 -8.41 21.15
CA SER A 55 -14.03 -8.83 22.05
C SER A 55 -15.11 -7.76 22.12
N PRO A 56 -16.39 -8.14 22.00
CA PRO A 56 -17.50 -7.20 22.15
C PRO A 56 -17.55 -6.62 23.58
N ARG A 57 -17.94 -5.36 23.68
CA ARG A 57 -18.16 -4.71 24.97
C ARG A 57 -19.51 -5.13 25.56
N ASN A 58 -19.48 -5.76 26.71
CA ASN A 58 -20.69 -6.24 27.40
C ASN A 58 -21.48 -5.12 28.11
N ASP A 59 -20.91 -3.93 28.23
CA ASP A 59 -21.49 -2.75 28.90
C ASP A 59 -22.35 -1.87 27.99
N LYS A 60 -22.37 -2.13 26.67
CA LYS A 60 -23.19 -1.37 25.72
C LYS A 60 -24.61 -1.88 25.62
N LYS A 61 -25.57 -0.98 25.70
CA LYS A 61 -26.97 -1.22 25.31
C LYS A 61 -27.06 -1.23 23.78
N GLY A 62 -27.50 -2.32 23.16
CA GLY A 62 -27.63 -2.50 21.71
C GLY A 62 -26.47 -3.30 21.09
N LEU A 63 -26.20 -3.06 19.82
CA LEU A 63 -25.13 -3.74 19.08
C LEU A 63 -23.79 -3.04 19.35
N PRO A 64 -22.79 -3.72 19.92
CA PRO A 64 -21.45 -3.16 20.08
C PRO A 64 -20.74 -3.03 18.74
N THR A 65 -20.09 -1.89 18.50
CA THR A 65 -19.30 -1.63 17.29
C THR A 65 -17.93 -2.26 17.44
N GLU A 66 -17.62 -3.26 16.62
CA GLU A 66 -16.32 -3.93 16.58
C GLU A 66 -15.43 -3.43 15.45
N THR A 67 -16.01 -2.74 14.46
CA THR A 67 -15.30 -2.27 13.27
C THR A 67 -15.19 -0.75 13.24
N GLU A 68 -14.31 -0.27 12.38
CA GLU A 68 -14.18 1.12 11.99
C GLU A 68 -14.05 1.18 10.48
N HIS A 69 -14.59 2.21 9.86
CA HIS A 69 -14.52 2.41 8.41
C HIS A 69 -13.18 2.99 7.99
N LEU A 70 -12.65 2.48 6.89
CA LEU A 70 -11.48 3.05 6.23
C LEU A 70 -11.82 3.25 4.76
N TYR A 71 -12.11 4.50 4.38
CA TYR A 71 -12.39 4.86 3.00
C TYR A 71 -11.13 4.97 2.17
N VAL A 72 -11.19 4.46 0.95
CA VAL A 72 -10.10 4.51 -0.03
C VAL A 72 -10.61 5.18 -1.30
N TYR A 73 -9.93 6.25 -1.69
CA TYR A 73 -10.14 6.94 -2.96
C TYR A 73 -8.81 7.05 -3.71
N GLY A 74 -8.81 6.65 -4.97
CA GLY A 74 -7.70 6.95 -5.87
C GLY A 74 -7.71 8.41 -6.33
N LYS A 75 -6.57 8.94 -6.75
CA LYS A 75 -6.49 10.24 -7.44
C LYS A 75 -7.27 10.20 -8.75
N ASN A 76 -7.21 9.08 -9.45
CA ASN A 76 -7.93 8.82 -10.68
C ASN A 76 -8.71 7.49 -10.63
N PRO A 77 -9.69 7.27 -11.52
CA PRO A 77 -10.56 6.09 -11.50
C PRO A 77 -9.86 4.75 -11.76
N ASN A 78 -8.66 4.77 -12.32
CA ASN A 78 -7.91 3.57 -12.69
C ASN A 78 -6.93 3.12 -11.59
N TRP A 79 -6.87 3.82 -10.47
CA TRP A 79 -6.02 3.44 -9.36
C TRP A 79 -6.41 2.05 -8.82
N THR A 80 -5.42 1.21 -8.62
CA THR A 80 -5.59 -0.15 -8.06
C THR A 80 -4.54 -0.42 -6.99
N PRO A 81 -4.91 -1.11 -5.89
CA PRO A 81 -3.95 -1.46 -4.85
C PRO A 81 -2.93 -2.48 -5.35
N TYR A 82 -1.72 -2.39 -4.85
CA TYR A 82 -0.71 -3.44 -5.02
C TYR A 82 -1.15 -4.74 -4.34
N LYS A 83 -0.65 -5.86 -4.85
CA LYS A 83 -0.90 -7.15 -4.26
C LYS A 83 0.00 -7.35 -3.04
N LEU A 84 -0.57 -7.89 -1.98
CA LEU A 84 0.16 -8.30 -0.80
C LEU A 84 1.06 -9.49 -1.10
N GLU A 85 2.13 -9.59 -0.37
CA GLU A 85 3.00 -10.77 -0.41
C GLU A 85 2.22 -12.04 -0.05
N ARG A 86 2.60 -13.14 -0.65
CA ARG A 86 2.01 -14.43 -0.37
C ARG A 86 2.59 -15.00 0.92
N THR A 87 1.77 -15.71 1.65
CA THR A 87 2.23 -16.44 2.83
C THR A 87 2.69 -17.86 2.45
N GLU A 88 3.61 -18.43 3.21
CA GLU A 88 4.05 -19.82 3.06
C GLU A 88 2.87 -20.81 3.10
N GLU A 89 1.84 -20.54 3.93
CA GLU A 89 0.62 -21.35 3.98
C GLU A 89 -0.12 -21.37 2.63
N MET A 90 -0.16 -20.24 1.92
CA MET A 90 -0.77 -20.15 0.59
C MET A 90 0.06 -20.92 -0.43
N ASP A 91 1.37 -20.91 -0.31
CA ASP A 91 2.30 -21.58 -1.23
C ASP A 91 2.41 -23.06 -0.93
N SER A 92 2.20 -23.50 0.29
CA SER A 92 2.18 -24.91 0.69
C SER A 92 1.16 -25.78 -0.05
N LYS A 93 0.14 -25.17 -0.67
CA LYS A 93 -0.86 -25.85 -1.51
C LYS A 93 -0.31 -26.24 -2.89
N TYR A 94 0.78 -25.60 -3.31
CA TYR A 94 1.43 -25.87 -4.57
C TYR A 94 2.44 -26.99 -4.38
N LYS A 95 2.29 -28.06 -5.14
CA LYS A 95 3.13 -29.26 -5.07
C LYS A 95 3.64 -29.61 -6.46
N ASN A 96 4.63 -30.42 -6.54
CA ASN A 96 5.17 -30.90 -7.82
C ASN A 96 5.20 -32.45 -7.88
N PRO A 97 4.01 -33.09 -7.91
CA PRO A 97 3.91 -34.57 -7.83
C PRO A 97 4.40 -35.30 -9.09
N ASP A 98 4.54 -34.59 -10.19
CA ASP A 98 4.92 -35.10 -11.50
C ASP A 98 6.24 -34.55 -12.02
N ASN A 99 7.05 -33.92 -11.17
CA ASN A 99 8.33 -33.29 -11.51
C ASN A 99 8.24 -32.32 -12.69
N ASP A 100 7.19 -31.51 -12.72
CA ASP A 100 6.98 -30.45 -13.72
C ASP A 100 7.93 -29.27 -13.50
N ILE A 101 7.94 -28.31 -14.44
CA ILE A 101 8.80 -27.11 -14.44
C ILE A 101 8.68 -26.23 -13.18
N ALA A 102 7.55 -26.29 -12.50
CA ALA A 102 7.30 -25.55 -11.25
C ALA A 102 6.19 -26.22 -10.42
N PRO A 103 6.13 -25.98 -9.11
CA PRO A 103 5.01 -26.39 -8.27
C PRO A 103 3.68 -25.82 -8.79
N TRP A 104 2.63 -26.63 -8.72
CA TRP A 104 1.29 -26.28 -9.16
C TRP A 104 0.21 -26.76 -8.19
N THR A 105 -1.00 -26.19 -8.31
CA THR A 105 -2.20 -26.64 -7.61
C THR A 105 -3.28 -27.05 -8.59
N SER A 106 -4.16 -27.96 -8.14
CA SER A 106 -5.30 -28.47 -8.91
C SER A 106 -6.41 -27.41 -8.96
N ASP A 107 -6.83 -27.05 -10.16
CA ASP A 107 -7.89 -26.06 -10.40
C ASP A 107 -9.03 -26.64 -11.22
N ASN A 108 -10.20 -26.01 -11.15
CA ASN A 108 -11.38 -26.39 -11.90
C ASN A 108 -11.23 -26.07 -13.40
N PRO A 109 -11.36 -27.03 -14.31
CA PRO A 109 -11.29 -26.81 -15.75
C PRO A 109 -12.56 -26.17 -16.32
N CYS A 110 -13.66 -26.08 -15.55
CA CYS A 110 -14.96 -25.58 -15.99
C CYS A 110 -15.23 -24.16 -15.48
N ALA A 111 -16.07 -23.43 -16.21
CA ALA A 111 -16.64 -22.13 -15.86
C ALA A 111 -18.18 -22.21 -15.85
N PRO A 112 -18.89 -21.32 -15.13
CA PRO A 112 -20.35 -21.24 -15.22
C PRO A 112 -20.83 -20.72 -16.58
N ASN A 113 -22.16 -20.69 -16.77
CA ASN A 113 -22.86 -20.11 -17.95
C ASN A 113 -22.75 -20.94 -19.23
N ALA A 114 -22.95 -22.26 -19.15
CA ALA A 114 -23.03 -23.15 -20.32
C ALA A 114 -24.03 -22.65 -21.38
N ARG A 115 -25.19 -22.11 -20.97
CA ARG A 115 -26.23 -21.61 -21.85
C ARG A 115 -25.75 -20.55 -22.84
N THR A 116 -24.90 -19.63 -22.40
CA THR A 116 -24.35 -18.55 -23.24
C THR A 116 -23.04 -18.95 -23.93
N HIS A 117 -22.37 -19.99 -23.44
CA HIS A 117 -21.06 -20.47 -23.94
C HIS A 117 -21.15 -21.89 -24.51
N GLN A 118 -22.18 -22.17 -25.29
CA GLN A 118 -22.46 -23.52 -25.83
C GLN A 118 -21.30 -24.08 -26.68
N THR A 119 -20.48 -23.24 -27.32
CA THR A 119 -19.29 -23.66 -28.06
C THR A 119 -18.21 -24.28 -27.18
N MET A 120 -18.28 -24.07 -25.87
CA MET A 120 -17.37 -24.65 -24.88
C MET A 120 -17.99 -25.82 -24.11
N VAL A 121 -19.13 -26.36 -24.59
CA VAL A 121 -19.76 -27.58 -24.07
C VAL A 121 -19.60 -28.67 -25.10
N TYR A 122 -18.59 -29.51 -24.92
CA TYR A 122 -18.23 -30.62 -25.81
C TYR A 122 -17.68 -31.82 -25.02
N ALA A 123 -17.73 -32.99 -25.59
CA ALA A 123 -17.16 -34.18 -24.99
C ALA A 123 -15.63 -34.24 -25.17
N ILE A 124 -14.96 -34.84 -24.21
CA ILE A 124 -13.57 -35.27 -24.30
C ILE A 124 -13.52 -36.75 -23.96
N GLN A 125 -13.03 -37.59 -24.87
CA GLN A 125 -12.87 -39.00 -24.60
C GLN A 125 -11.68 -39.24 -23.67
N HIS A 126 -11.92 -39.98 -22.61
CA HIS A 126 -10.93 -40.29 -21.59
C HIS A 126 -9.89 -41.28 -22.11
N PRO A 127 -8.57 -40.98 -22.07
CA PRO A 127 -7.57 -41.83 -22.73
C PRO A 127 -7.28 -43.15 -21.99
N PHE A 128 -7.68 -43.26 -20.71
CA PHE A 128 -7.49 -44.45 -19.91
C PHE A 128 -8.73 -45.34 -19.82
N THR A 129 -9.94 -44.75 -19.87
CA THR A 129 -11.19 -45.52 -19.68
C THR A 129 -12.06 -45.55 -20.93
N GLY A 130 -11.85 -44.67 -21.91
CA GLY A 130 -12.68 -44.56 -23.10
C GLY A 130 -13.99 -43.80 -22.88
N GLU A 131 -14.34 -43.44 -21.64
CA GLU A 131 -15.56 -42.73 -21.29
C GLU A 131 -15.58 -41.29 -21.85
N LEU A 132 -16.77 -40.78 -22.14
CA LEU A 132 -16.95 -39.38 -22.57
C LEU A 132 -17.11 -38.47 -21.34
N LEU A 133 -16.18 -37.54 -21.18
CA LEU A 133 -16.19 -36.54 -20.13
C LEU A 133 -16.80 -35.21 -20.64
N TYR A 134 -17.73 -34.69 -19.88
CA TYR A 134 -18.39 -33.40 -20.13
C TYR A 134 -18.19 -32.44 -18.96
N PRO A 135 -18.39 -31.13 -19.16
CA PRO A 135 -18.60 -30.21 -18.06
C PRO A 135 -19.81 -30.63 -17.22
N TYR A 136 -19.89 -30.21 -15.96
CA TYR A 136 -21.10 -30.48 -15.17
C TYR A 136 -22.28 -29.62 -15.65
N ILE A 137 -23.48 -29.96 -15.21
CA ILE A 137 -24.72 -29.24 -15.53
C ILE A 137 -24.54 -27.74 -15.27
N SER A 138 -24.97 -26.92 -16.21
CA SER A 138 -24.86 -25.47 -16.25
C SER A 138 -23.41 -24.92 -16.36
N ALA A 139 -22.39 -25.76 -16.55
CA ALA A 139 -21.00 -25.38 -16.73
C ALA A 139 -20.49 -25.65 -18.15
N CYS A 140 -19.45 -24.93 -18.54
CA CYS A 140 -18.73 -25.13 -19.80
C CYS A 140 -17.21 -25.28 -19.52
N TRP A 141 -16.45 -25.85 -20.46
CA TRP A 141 -14.98 -25.82 -20.37
C TRP A 141 -14.49 -24.36 -20.44
N ARG A 142 -13.33 -24.06 -19.82
CA ARG A 142 -12.72 -22.71 -19.86
C ARG A 142 -12.00 -22.40 -21.17
N TYR A 143 -11.92 -23.36 -22.10
CA TYR A 143 -11.14 -23.29 -23.33
C TYR A 143 -11.97 -23.70 -24.53
N GLN A 144 -11.73 -23.05 -25.65
CA GLN A 144 -12.28 -23.43 -26.95
C GLN A 144 -11.75 -24.83 -27.37
N GLN A 145 -12.47 -25.50 -28.25
CA GLN A 145 -12.13 -26.87 -28.70
C GLN A 145 -10.71 -27.00 -29.22
N THR A 146 -10.24 -26.07 -30.04
CA THR A 146 -8.89 -26.12 -30.63
C THR A 146 -7.80 -26.01 -29.58
N ASP A 147 -7.95 -25.14 -28.61
CA ASP A 147 -6.98 -25.00 -27.51
C ASP A 147 -6.99 -26.23 -26.60
N MET A 148 -8.18 -26.73 -26.28
CA MET A 148 -8.31 -27.93 -25.47
C MET A 148 -7.75 -29.16 -26.21
N LEU A 149 -8.00 -29.31 -27.52
CA LEU A 149 -7.43 -30.37 -28.34
C LEU A 149 -5.88 -30.34 -28.29
N ASN A 150 -5.29 -29.16 -28.44
CA ASN A 150 -3.84 -29.01 -28.35
C ASN A 150 -3.30 -29.46 -27.00
N HIS A 151 -3.99 -29.14 -25.92
CA HIS A 151 -3.61 -29.61 -24.60
C HIS A 151 -3.77 -31.11 -24.41
N MET A 152 -4.86 -31.69 -24.93
CA MET A 152 -5.13 -33.13 -24.82
C MET A 152 -4.17 -33.95 -25.63
N ASN A 153 -3.67 -33.47 -26.78
CA ASN A 153 -2.63 -34.10 -27.58
C ASN A 153 -1.30 -34.29 -26.83
N GLY A 154 -1.13 -33.69 -25.69
CA GLY A 154 -0.02 -33.98 -24.78
C GLY A 154 -0.11 -35.36 -24.10
N TRP A 155 -1.26 -36.02 -24.09
CA TRP A 155 -1.46 -37.37 -23.55
C TRP A 155 -1.32 -38.45 -24.60
N CYS A 156 -2.05 -38.32 -25.70
CA CYS A 156 -2.05 -39.19 -26.86
C CYS A 156 -2.66 -38.43 -28.05
N GLU A 157 -2.81 -39.05 -29.22
CA GLU A 157 -3.38 -38.40 -30.38
C GLU A 157 -4.90 -38.26 -30.30
N TYR A 158 -5.41 -37.03 -30.40
CA TYR A 158 -6.83 -36.70 -30.45
C TYR A 158 -7.19 -36.00 -31.74
N GLU A 159 -8.46 -36.13 -32.14
CA GLU A 159 -9.07 -35.43 -33.27
C GLU A 159 -10.46 -34.90 -32.92
N LEU A 160 -10.95 -33.96 -33.73
CA LEU A 160 -12.34 -33.48 -33.62
C LEU A 160 -13.27 -34.38 -34.43
N ARG A 161 -14.23 -35.00 -33.77
CA ARG A 161 -15.20 -35.90 -34.38
C ARG A 161 -16.62 -35.54 -33.95
N ASP A 162 -17.56 -35.63 -34.89
CA ASP A 162 -18.99 -35.52 -34.58
C ASP A 162 -19.49 -36.87 -34.01
N ILE A 163 -20.19 -36.78 -32.87
CA ILE A 163 -20.68 -37.98 -32.14
C ILE A 163 -22.17 -37.93 -31.84
N ASN A 164 -22.92 -37.00 -32.44
CA ASN A 164 -24.37 -36.80 -32.23
C ASN A 164 -24.80 -36.68 -30.75
N ASP A 165 -24.10 -35.87 -29.96
CA ASP A 165 -24.32 -35.71 -28.53
C ASP A 165 -25.19 -34.46 -28.17
N ALA A 166 -26.03 -34.00 -29.11
CA ALA A 166 -26.87 -32.81 -28.97
C ALA A 166 -27.75 -32.85 -27.71
N ASP A 167 -28.38 -34.02 -27.42
CA ASP A 167 -29.23 -34.17 -26.24
C ASP A 167 -28.45 -33.97 -24.93
N ARG A 168 -27.28 -34.55 -24.84
CA ARG A 168 -26.40 -34.40 -23.64
C ARG A 168 -25.92 -32.98 -23.47
N ARG A 169 -25.55 -32.30 -24.56
CA ARG A 169 -25.17 -30.88 -24.52
C ARG A 169 -26.34 -29.98 -24.17
N ALA A 170 -27.55 -30.27 -24.69
CA ALA A 170 -28.76 -29.57 -24.34
C ALA A 170 -29.05 -29.64 -22.84
N GLU A 171 -28.97 -30.84 -22.26
CA GLU A 171 -29.10 -31.06 -20.82
C GLU A 171 -28.13 -30.19 -20.01
N ILE A 172 -26.84 -30.18 -20.40
CA ILE A 172 -25.79 -29.39 -19.71
C ILE A 172 -26.04 -27.89 -19.86
N CYS A 173 -26.46 -27.44 -21.03
CA CYS A 173 -26.75 -26.03 -21.31
C CYS A 173 -28.08 -25.55 -20.70
N GLY A 174 -28.95 -26.45 -20.29
CA GLY A 174 -30.32 -26.13 -19.82
C GLY A 174 -31.18 -25.50 -20.92
N VAL A 175 -31.08 -26.04 -22.14
CA VAL A 175 -31.87 -25.63 -23.32
C VAL A 175 -32.57 -26.84 -23.96
N SER A 176 -33.49 -26.61 -24.88
CA SER A 176 -34.04 -27.72 -25.64
C SER A 176 -33.02 -28.30 -26.66
N PRO A 177 -33.16 -29.57 -27.07
CA PRO A 177 -32.26 -30.15 -28.08
C PRO A 177 -32.23 -29.38 -29.41
N THR A 178 -33.31 -28.70 -29.74
CA THR A 178 -33.44 -27.85 -30.95
C THR A 178 -32.75 -26.48 -30.83
N GLU A 179 -32.42 -26.04 -29.61
CA GLU A 179 -31.73 -24.78 -29.33
C GLU A 179 -30.23 -24.94 -29.08
N VAL A 180 -29.78 -26.20 -29.02
CA VAL A 180 -28.35 -26.46 -28.81
C VAL A 180 -27.56 -26.10 -30.07
N ARG A 181 -26.42 -25.42 -29.87
CA ARG A 181 -25.59 -24.99 -30.99
C ARG A 181 -25.08 -26.18 -31.80
N GLU A 182 -25.34 -26.16 -33.10
CA GLU A 182 -24.84 -27.16 -34.04
C GLU A 182 -23.35 -27.01 -34.36
N GLY A 183 -22.76 -28.06 -34.96
CA GLY A 183 -21.37 -28.04 -35.44
C GLY A 183 -20.31 -28.14 -34.34
N ILE A 184 -20.69 -28.41 -33.10
CA ILE A 184 -19.75 -28.62 -32.00
C ILE A 184 -19.31 -30.08 -32.00
N LYS A 185 -18.04 -30.33 -32.25
CA LYS A 185 -17.43 -31.70 -32.30
C LYS A 185 -16.90 -32.09 -30.94
N ALA A 186 -16.83 -33.37 -30.68
CA ALA A 186 -16.13 -33.93 -29.53
C ALA A 186 -14.61 -34.07 -29.79
N ILE A 187 -13.83 -34.02 -28.74
CA ILE A 187 -12.39 -34.32 -28.75
C ILE A 187 -12.24 -35.82 -28.50
N MET A 188 -12.02 -36.60 -29.54
CA MET A 188 -12.03 -38.07 -29.55
C MET A 188 -10.64 -38.64 -29.78
N LEU A 189 -10.38 -39.80 -29.22
CA LEU A 189 -9.15 -40.54 -29.51
C LEU A 189 -9.06 -40.87 -31.00
N LYS A 190 -7.94 -40.59 -31.62
CA LYS A 190 -7.67 -40.86 -33.02
C LYS A 190 -7.35 -42.33 -33.25
N GLU A 191 -6.68 -42.97 -32.27
CA GLU A 191 -6.28 -44.35 -32.25
C GLU A 191 -7.22 -45.21 -31.37
N PRO A 192 -7.23 -46.56 -31.53
CA PRO A 192 -7.94 -47.43 -30.62
C PRO A 192 -7.58 -47.18 -29.15
N LEU A 193 -8.53 -47.49 -28.25
CA LEU A 193 -8.39 -47.19 -26.82
C LEU A 193 -7.12 -47.84 -26.22
N GLU A 194 -6.81 -49.06 -26.58
CA GLU A 194 -5.66 -49.81 -26.05
C GLU A 194 -4.33 -49.12 -26.37
N ILE A 195 -4.20 -48.57 -27.59
CA ILE A 195 -3.01 -47.83 -28.04
C ILE A 195 -2.93 -46.49 -27.32
N SER A 196 -4.04 -45.77 -27.30
CA SER A 196 -4.14 -44.45 -26.62
C SER A 196 -3.87 -44.57 -25.11
N GLN A 197 -4.39 -45.64 -24.48
CA GLN A 197 -4.16 -45.94 -23.06
C GLN A 197 -2.67 -46.20 -22.77
N ALA A 198 -2.00 -47.01 -23.64
CA ALA A 198 -0.57 -47.26 -23.48
C ALA A 198 0.26 -45.97 -23.57
N LYS A 199 -0.05 -45.10 -24.56
CA LYS A 199 0.61 -43.80 -24.73
C LYS A 199 0.36 -42.90 -23.51
N ALA A 200 -0.88 -42.77 -23.07
CA ALA A 200 -1.26 -41.93 -21.91
C ALA A 200 -0.61 -42.46 -20.62
N LYS A 201 -0.51 -43.77 -20.43
CA LYS A 201 0.18 -44.36 -19.29
C LYS A 201 1.68 -44.06 -19.30
N ALA A 202 2.33 -44.12 -20.46
CA ALA A 202 3.74 -43.72 -20.59
C ALA A 202 3.97 -42.24 -20.23
N VAL A 203 3.06 -41.34 -20.63
CA VAL A 203 3.11 -39.93 -20.24
C VAL A 203 2.90 -39.75 -18.72
N TYR A 204 1.97 -40.50 -18.14
CA TYR A 204 1.71 -40.44 -16.70
C TYR A 204 2.92 -40.92 -15.88
N GLU A 205 3.56 -42.02 -16.28
CA GLU A 205 4.74 -42.56 -15.60
C GLU A 205 6.00 -41.70 -15.79
N ARG A 206 6.17 -41.10 -16.96
CA ARG A 206 7.26 -40.16 -17.23
C ARG A 206 7.22 -38.91 -16.32
N GLY A 207 6.02 -38.49 -15.94
CA GLY A 207 5.80 -37.19 -15.28
C GLY A 207 5.68 -36.03 -16.27
N GLN A 208 5.76 -34.79 -15.74
CA GLN A 208 5.52 -33.55 -16.51
C GLN A 208 4.20 -33.62 -17.29
N TRP A 209 3.13 -33.94 -16.58
CA TRP A 209 1.81 -34.10 -17.17
C TRP A 209 1.35 -32.85 -17.90
N PRO A 210 0.56 -33.00 -18.98
CA PRO A 210 -0.07 -31.86 -19.64
C PRO A 210 -0.84 -30.95 -18.68
N LYS A 211 -1.04 -29.71 -19.07
CA LYS A 211 -1.76 -28.69 -18.27
C LYS A 211 -3.12 -29.18 -17.78
N PHE A 212 -3.84 -29.94 -18.59
CA PHE A 212 -5.04 -30.68 -18.19
C PHE A 212 -4.65 -32.12 -17.91
N TYR A 213 -4.93 -32.55 -16.70
CA TYR A 213 -4.52 -33.89 -16.24
C TYR A 213 -5.69 -34.66 -15.62
N PHE A 214 -5.52 -35.97 -15.54
CA PHE A 214 -6.52 -36.89 -14.98
C PHE A 214 -6.18 -37.20 -13.53
N THR A 215 -7.17 -37.10 -12.65
CA THR A 215 -7.02 -37.38 -11.21
C THR A 215 -7.01 -38.89 -10.93
N LYS A 216 -6.89 -39.32 -9.65
CA LYS A 216 -6.97 -40.69 -9.19
C LYS A 216 -6.08 -41.64 -9.99
N GLY A 217 -4.80 -41.29 -10.15
CA GLY A 217 -3.86 -42.17 -10.86
C GLY A 217 -4.14 -42.28 -12.37
N GLY A 218 -4.76 -41.29 -12.99
CA GLY A 218 -5.16 -41.29 -14.39
C GLY A 218 -6.59 -41.78 -14.64
N LEU A 219 -7.30 -42.33 -13.64
CA LEU A 219 -8.65 -42.90 -13.80
C LEU A 219 -9.78 -41.94 -13.40
N GLY A 220 -9.46 -40.73 -12.99
CA GLY A 220 -10.46 -39.73 -12.54
C GLY A 220 -10.72 -38.64 -13.57
N GLY A 221 -11.59 -37.70 -13.22
CA GLY A 221 -11.94 -36.57 -14.10
C GLY A 221 -10.81 -35.60 -14.38
N ILE A 222 -11.02 -34.78 -15.39
CA ILE A 222 -10.05 -33.73 -15.82
C ILE A 222 -9.96 -32.61 -14.79
N ARG A 223 -8.73 -32.22 -14.48
CA ARG A 223 -8.38 -31.03 -13.70
C ARG A 223 -7.33 -30.21 -14.45
N ARG A 224 -7.13 -28.95 -14.02
CA ARG A 224 -6.18 -28.01 -14.63
C ARG A 224 -5.06 -27.70 -13.65
N LYS A 225 -3.82 -27.64 -14.13
CA LYS A 225 -2.68 -27.12 -13.37
C LYS A 225 -2.71 -25.59 -13.34
N THR A 226 -2.53 -25.02 -12.15
CA THR A 226 -2.23 -23.59 -11.96
C THR A 226 -0.89 -23.50 -11.26
N TYR A 227 0.12 -22.96 -11.94
CA TYR A 227 1.49 -22.90 -11.47
C TYR A 227 1.70 -21.74 -10.48
N LEU A 228 2.51 -21.97 -9.46
CA LEU A 228 2.90 -20.95 -8.47
C LEU A 228 3.57 -19.74 -9.13
N THR A 229 4.43 -19.97 -10.12
CA THR A 229 5.14 -18.92 -10.86
C THR A 229 4.24 -17.93 -11.62
N LYS A 230 2.95 -18.25 -11.79
CA LYS A 230 1.96 -17.39 -12.46
C LYS A 230 1.07 -16.62 -11.47
N VAL A 231 1.37 -16.72 -10.19
CA VAL A 231 0.55 -16.10 -9.14
C VAL A 231 1.28 -14.91 -8.51
N GLU A 232 0.83 -13.72 -8.83
CA GLU A 232 1.45 -12.44 -8.47
C GLU A 232 0.94 -11.89 -7.13
N GLY A 233 1.04 -12.61 -6.03
CA GLY A 233 0.63 -12.11 -4.72
C GLY A 233 -0.86 -12.34 -4.36
N LYS A 234 -1.30 -11.77 -3.25
CA LYS A 234 -2.66 -11.85 -2.68
C LYS A 234 -3.38 -10.51 -2.85
N LEU A 235 -4.62 -10.52 -3.32
CA LEU A 235 -5.46 -9.32 -3.33
C LEU A 235 -5.83 -8.93 -1.88
N ALA A 236 -5.72 -7.65 -1.57
CA ALA A 236 -6.29 -7.10 -0.35
C ALA A 236 -7.83 -7.06 -0.49
N THR A 237 -8.53 -7.61 0.49
CA THR A 237 -10.00 -7.56 0.57
C THR A 237 -10.46 -6.33 1.34
N ASN A 238 -11.75 -6.06 1.38
CA ASN A 238 -12.33 -4.95 2.15
C ASN A 238 -12.71 -5.32 3.60
N PHE A 239 -12.30 -6.46 4.09
CA PHE A 239 -12.42 -6.85 5.50
C PHE A 239 -11.02 -7.13 6.06
N TRP A 240 -10.61 -6.35 7.07
CA TRP A 240 -9.31 -6.46 7.71
C TRP A 240 -9.46 -6.90 9.17
N PRO A 241 -9.28 -8.19 9.44
CA PRO A 241 -9.41 -8.71 10.80
C PRO A 241 -8.23 -8.26 11.67
N TYR A 242 -8.49 -8.10 12.97
CA TYR A 242 -7.47 -7.73 13.95
C TYR A 242 -6.25 -8.67 13.97
N SER A 243 -6.47 -9.94 13.65
CA SER A 243 -5.40 -10.94 13.59
C SER A 243 -4.34 -10.61 12.52
N GLU A 244 -4.74 -9.96 11.42
CA GLU A 244 -3.83 -9.55 10.35
C GLU A 244 -3.24 -8.15 10.58
N VAL A 245 -4.05 -7.20 11.01
CA VAL A 245 -3.66 -5.76 11.04
C VAL A 245 -3.61 -5.13 12.44
N GLY A 246 -3.83 -5.91 13.48
CA GLY A 246 -3.86 -5.39 14.85
C GLY A 246 -5.17 -4.71 15.25
N HIS A 247 -5.28 -4.39 16.53
CA HIS A 247 -6.43 -3.75 17.14
C HIS A 247 -6.01 -2.61 18.07
N THR A 248 -6.97 -1.84 18.59
CA THR A 248 -6.70 -0.65 19.41
C THR A 248 -5.93 -0.97 20.70
N ASP A 249 -6.19 -2.10 21.36
CA ASP A 249 -5.46 -2.45 22.58
C ASP A 249 -4.02 -2.87 22.31
N GLU A 250 -3.74 -3.49 21.15
CA GLU A 250 -2.39 -3.75 20.67
C GLU A 250 -1.64 -2.44 20.46
N ALA A 251 -2.24 -1.47 19.78
CA ALA A 251 -1.66 -0.16 19.58
C ALA A 251 -1.37 0.60 20.88
N LYS A 252 -2.25 0.45 21.91
CA LYS A 252 -1.98 0.99 23.24
C LYS A 252 -0.81 0.30 23.94
N LYS A 253 -0.64 -1.00 23.73
CA LYS A 253 0.52 -1.74 24.25
C LYS A 253 1.81 -1.29 23.54
N GLU A 254 1.78 -1.09 22.23
CA GLU A 254 2.92 -0.54 21.48
C GLU A 254 3.36 0.81 22.06
N ILE A 255 2.41 1.76 22.23
CA ILE A 255 2.73 3.07 22.81
C ILE A 255 3.26 2.95 24.23
N LYS A 256 2.65 2.14 25.08
CA LYS A 256 3.14 1.93 26.44
C LYS A 256 4.56 1.37 26.47
N THR A 257 4.90 0.51 25.53
CA THR A 257 6.25 -0.03 25.41
C THR A 257 7.25 1.07 25.04
N ILE A 258 6.92 1.92 24.07
CA ILE A 258 7.77 3.02 23.62
C ILE A 258 7.94 4.09 24.72
N PHE A 259 6.88 4.36 25.51
CA PHE A 259 6.84 5.40 26.54
C PHE A 259 6.95 4.86 27.98
N GLU A 260 7.69 3.76 28.15
CA GLU A 260 8.05 3.22 29.47
C GLU A 260 6.84 2.96 30.40
N GLY A 261 5.77 2.39 29.84
CA GLY A 261 4.54 2.06 30.56
C GLY A 261 3.47 3.17 30.56
N LYS A 262 3.80 4.39 30.08
CA LYS A 262 2.84 5.49 29.93
C LYS A 262 2.05 5.35 28.63
N CYS A 263 0.79 5.77 28.62
CA CYS A 263 -0.04 5.82 27.42
C CYS A 263 -0.47 7.27 27.16
N PRO A 264 0.39 8.09 26.54
CA PRO A 264 0.14 9.51 26.36
C PRO A 264 -0.93 9.81 25.29
N PHE A 265 -1.46 8.79 24.60
CA PHE A 265 -2.46 8.93 23.56
C PHE A 265 -3.56 7.87 23.68
N GLU A 266 -4.84 8.29 23.65
CA GLU A 266 -5.96 7.40 24.00
C GLU A 266 -6.32 6.38 22.93
N THR A 267 -6.26 6.75 21.66
CA THR A 267 -6.76 5.94 20.53
C THR A 267 -5.74 5.80 19.41
N PRO A 268 -4.53 5.27 19.68
CA PRO A 268 -3.53 5.04 18.63
C PRO A 268 -4.01 3.99 17.64
N LYS A 269 -3.57 4.09 16.40
CA LYS A 269 -3.71 3.02 15.42
C LYS A 269 -2.54 2.04 15.55
N PRO A 270 -2.73 0.74 15.31
CA PRO A 270 -1.63 -0.22 15.33
C PRO A 270 -0.70 -0.04 14.13
N THR A 271 0.60 -0.23 14.33
CA THR A 271 1.59 -0.12 13.25
C THR A 271 1.31 -1.10 12.11
N ARG A 272 0.82 -2.31 12.41
CA ARG A 272 0.44 -3.31 11.39
C ARG A 272 -0.67 -2.84 10.44
N LEU A 273 -1.60 -2.00 10.91
CA LEU A 273 -2.64 -1.41 10.04
C LEU A 273 -2.03 -0.44 9.02
N LEU A 274 -1.15 0.45 9.50
CA LEU A 274 -0.47 1.42 8.64
C LEU A 274 0.50 0.72 7.68
N LYS A 275 1.21 -0.31 8.15
CA LYS A 275 2.04 -1.16 7.29
C LYS A 275 1.23 -1.77 6.14
N ARG A 276 0.05 -2.35 6.42
CA ARG A 276 -0.85 -2.88 5.39
C ARG A 276 -1.24 -1.83 4.35
N ILE A 277 -1.53 -0.58 4.78
CA ILE A 277 -1.84 0.53 3.89
C ILE A 277 -0.62 0.86 3.01
N ILE A 278 0.56 0.97 3.61
CA ILE A 278 1.82 1.22 2.91
C ILE A 278 2.08 0.14 1.86
N ASP A 279 1.96 -1.13 2.22
CA ASP A 279 2.20 -2.28 1.32
C ASP A 279 1.30 -2.26 0.06
N ILE A 280 0.05 -1.81 0.19
CA ILE A 280 -0.90 -1.83 -0.93
C ILE A 280 -1.03 -0.52 -1.71
N ALA A 281 -0.43 0.55 -1.21
CA ALA A 281 -0.65 1.89 -1.77
C ALA A 281 0.63 2.65 -2.14
N THR A 282 1.82 2.12 -1.86
CA THR A 282 3.07 2.87 -2.04
C THR A 282 4.16 2.04 -2.69
N GLU A 283 4.97 2.69 -3.51
CA GLU A 283 6.25 2.20 -4.01
C GLU A 283 7.39 2.49 -3.03
N GLU A 284 8.60 2.04 -3.33
CA GLU A 284 9.74 2.06 -2.42
C GLU A 284 10.29 3.46 -2.15
N ASP A 285 10.03 4.43 -3.01
CA ASP A 285 10.47 5.84 -2.90
C ASP A 285 9.33 6.82 -2.60
N SER A 286 8.12 6.32 -2.34
CA SER A 286 6.91 7.12 -2.14
C SER A 286 7.00 8.05 -0.93
N ILE A 287 6.31 9.19 -1.01
CA ILE A 287 6.11 10.12 0.09
C ILE A 287 4.72 9.89 0.70
N ILE A 288 4.67 9.58 1.98
CA ILE A 288 3.44 9.34 2.74
C ILE A 288 3.11 10.59 3.56
N LEU A 289 1.95 11.21 3.29
CA LEU A 289 1.47 12.36 4.03
C LEU A 289 0.36 11.95 5.01
N ASP A 290 0.55 12.22 6.30
CA ASP A 290 -0.46 12.08 7.35
C ASP A 290 -0.80 13.45 7.93
N CYS A 291 -1.96 13.99 7.56
CA CYS A 291 -2.40 15.32 7.99
C CYS A 291 -3.07 15.33 9.37
N PHE A 292 -3.17 14.19 10.04
CA PHE A 292 -3.72 14.02 11.38
C PHE A 292 -2.88 13.01 12.14
N ALA A 293 -1.60 13.32 12.29
CA ALA A 293 -0.55 12.40 12.75
C ALA A 293 -0.84 11.72 14.10
N GLY A 294 -1.59 12.37 14.96
CA GLY A 294 -1.99 11.84 16.24
C GLY A 294 -0.80 11.33 17.06
N SER A 295 -0.73 10.03 17.24
CA SER A 295 0.38 9.40 17.97
C SER A 295 1.63 9.11 17.12
N GLY A 296 1.70 9.55 15.87
CA GLY A 296 2.85 9.33 14.99
C GLY A 296 3.02 7.88 14.49
N THR A 297 1.93 7.12 14.42
CA THR A 297 2.00 5.70 13.99
C THR A 297 2.46 5.57 12.55
N THR A 298 2.04 6.47 11.66
CA THR A 298 2.39 6.45 10.24
C THR A 298 3.90 6.53 10.03
N GLY A 299 4.57 7.52 10.65
CA GLY A 299 6.02 7.65 10.56
C GLY A 299 6.76 6.42 11.12
N HIS A 300 6.29 5.87 12.24
CA HIS A 300 6.87 4.64 12.81
C HIS A 300 6.72 3.45 11.85
N ALA A 301 5.56 3.28 11.21
CA ALA A 301 5.35 2.22 10.22
C ALA A 301 6.27 2.37 9.00
N VAL A 302 6.48 3.61 8.51
CA VAL A 302 7.42 3.89 7.41
C VAL A 302 8.86 3.54 7.79
N LEU A 303 9.32 3.90 9.00
CA LEU A 303 10.65 3.54 9.48
C LEU A 303 10.82 2.02 9.59
N MET A 304 9.79 1.30 10.04
CA MET A 304 9.81 -0.17 10.09
C MET A 304 9.93 -0.79 8.70
N GLU A 305 9.19 -0.27 7.70
CA GLU A 305 9.27 -0.75 6.33
C GLU A 305 10.66 -0.50 5.73
N ASN A 306 11.23 0.68 5.93
CA ASN A 306 12.56 1.01 5.43
C ASN A 306 13.66 0.16 6.09
N GLN A 307 13.49 -0.23 7.36
CA GLN A 307 14.43 -1.14 8.02
C GLN A 307 14.30 -2.58 7.49
N GLN A 308 13.07 -3.06 7.26
CA GLN A 308 12.82 -4.43 6.82
C GLN A 308 13.18 -4.68 5.35
N LYS A 309 13.05 -3.65 4.50
CA LYS A 309 13.32 -3.68 3.06
C LYS A 309 14.44 -2.71 2.74
N PRO A 310 15.68 -3.17 2.55
CA PRO A 310 16.85 -2.28 2.33
C PRO A 310 16.71 -1.37 1.10
N GLU A 311 15.93 -1.77 0.10
CA GLU A 311 15.60 -1.00 -1.09
C GLU A 311 14.62 0.13 -0.81
N SER A 312 13.86 0.08 0.28
CA SER A 312 12.84 1.07 0.63
C SER A 312 13.47 2.37 1.12
N GLN A 313 13.13 3.46 0.45
CA GLN A 313 13.50 4.84 0.78
C GLN A 313 12.27 5.72 0.98
N ARG A 314 11.16 5.13 1.43
CA ARG A 314 9.91 5.85 1.68
C ARG A 314 10.14 7.01 2.65
N LYS A 315 9.49 8.13 2.37
CA LYS A 315 9.52 9.33 3.22
C LYS A 315 8.16 9.55 3.83
N PHE A 316 8.13 10.20 4.99
CA PHE A 316 6.89 10.60 5.62
C PHE A 316 6.86 12.09 5.92
N ILE A 317 5.67 12.66 5.84
CA ILE A 317 5.35 14.02 6.30
C ILE A 317 4.15 13.85 7.24
N MET A 318 4.31 14.26 8.49
CA MET A 318 3.26 14.19 9.50
C MET A 318 2.90 15.60 9.95
N ILE A 319 1.61 15.91 9.99
CA ILE A 319 1.09 17.21 10.41
C ILE A 319 0.07 16.98 11.52
N ASP A 320 0.17 17.74 12.59
CA ASP A 320 -0.87 17.81 13.62
C ASP A 320 -0.95 19.26 14.16
N ILE A 321 -2.12 19.65 14.65
CA ILE A 321 -2.37 21.00 15.19
C ILE A 321 -2.29 21.02 16.71
N MET A 322 -2.25 19.85 17.35
CA MET A 322 -2.36 19.74 18.80
C MET A 322 -0.99 19.69 19.46
N ASP A 323 -0.90 20.11 20.70
CA ASP A 323 0.34 20.16 21.51
C ASP A 323 1.03 18.81 21.67
N TYR A 324 0.31 17.70 21.49
CA TYR A 324 0.92 16.37 21.50
C TYR A 324 1.75 16.06 20.25
N ALA A 325 1.76 16.91 19.23
CA ALA A 325 2.63 16.76 18.06
C ALA A 325 4.11 16.64 18.48
N GLU A 326 4.57 17.53 19.38
CA GLU A 326 5.91 17.48 19.96
C GLU A 326 6.06 16.34 20.98
N THR A 327 5.17 16.32 21.98
CA THR A 327 5.33 15.48 23.17
C THR A 327 5.03 13.98 22.94
N VAL A 328 4.24 13.68 21.90
CA VAL A 328 3.88 12.30 21.57
C VAL A 328 4.40 11.89 20.19
N ALA A 329 3.99 12.58 19.12
CA ALA A 329 4.33 12.13 17.77
C ALA A 329 5.85 12.25 17.49
N ALA A 330 6.45 13.43 17.70
CA ALA A 330 7.87 13.64 17.50
C ALA A 330 8.72 12.81 18.48
N GLU A 331 8.30 12.72 19.74
CA GLU A 331 8.98 11.89 20.74
C GLU A 331 8.93 10.40 20.39
N ARG A 332 7.80 9.90 19.86
CA ARG A 332 7.72 8.54 19.32
C ARG A 332 8.73 8.32 18.20
N MET A 333 8.90 9.30 17.30
CA MET A 333 9.89 9.20 16.22
C MET A 333 11.32 9.18 16.76
N ARG A 334 11.67 10.06 17.69
CA ARG A 334 12.99 10.07 18.35
C ARG A 334 13.31 8.72 18.97
N ARG A 335 12.35 8.15 19.71
CA ARG A 335 12.49 6.84 20.34
C ARG A 335 12.54 5.70 19.33
N ALA A 336 11.69 5.70 18.32
CA ALA A 336 11.72 4.69 17.27
C ALA A 336 13.08 4.68 16.51
N ILE A 337 13.64 5.86 16.22
CA ILE A 337 14.90 6.01 15.50
C ILE A 337 16.11 5.60 16.36
N SER A 338 16.19 6.10 17.60
CA SER A 338 17.38 5.92 18.46
C SER A 338 17.29 4.73 19.41
N GLY A 339 16.13 4.08 19.46
CA GLY A 339 15.78 3.08 20.46
C GLY A 339 15.34 3.72 21.79
N TYR A 340 14.73 2.92 22.64
CA TYR A 340 14.14 3.36 23.91
C TYR A 340 14.37 2.35 25.02
N PRO A 341 14.39 2.79 26.30
CA PRO A 341 14.49 1.90 27.44
C PRO A 341 13.32 0.91 27.46
N PHE A 342 13.63 -0.36 27.48
CA PHE A 342 12.62 -1.41 27.55
C PHE A 342 13.09 -2.58 28.41
N LYS A 343 12.46 -2.74 29.56
CA LYS A 343 12.62 -3.92 30.41
C LYS A 343 11.38 -4.78 30.27
N GLY A 344 11.50 -5.89 29.58
CA GLY A 344 10.38 -6.78 29.37
C GLY A 344 10.64 -7.86 28.35
N LYS A 345 9.56 -8.46 27.87
CA LYS A 345 9.63 -9.49 26.84
C LYS A 345 8.84 -9.08 25.62
N LYS A 346 9.39 -9.37 24.45
CA LYS A 346 8.67 -9.36 23.18
C LYS A 346 8.42 -10.81 22.78
N GLU A 347 7.17 -11.14 22.49
CA GLU A 347 6.77 -12.46 22.03
C GLU A 347 6.43 -12.39 20.54
N GLU A 348 7.01 -13.29 19.76
CA GLU A 348 6.78 -13.42 18.32
C GLU A 348 6.35 -14.84 17.99
N GLU A 349 5.34 -14.99 17.12
CA GLU A 349 4.90 -16.30 16.63
C GLU A 349 5.88 -16.77 15.56
N ILE A 350 6.77 -17.71 15.90
CA ILE A 350 7.83 -18.21 15.01
C ILE A 350 7.39 -19.42 14.20
N TYR A 351 6.30 -20.07 14.60
CA TYR A 351 5.65 -21.14 13.85
C TYR A 351 4.14 -21.13 14.14
N SER A 352 3.35 -21.29 13.09
CA SER A 352 1.90 -21.39 13.17
C SER A 352 1.36 -22.32 12.09
N LYS A 353 0.62 -23.35 12.49
CA LYS A 353 -0.01 -24.30 11.58
C LYS A 353 -1.45 -24.53 11.97
N LYS A 354 -2.40 -24.13 11.13
CA LYS A 354 -3.82 -24.34 11.36
C LYS A 354 -4.18 -25.83 11.34
N LEU A 355 -4.82 -26.28 12.40
CA LEU A 355 -5.31 -27.66 12.53
C LEU A 355 -6.74 -27.76 11.99
N THR A 356 -6.97 -28.79 11.19
CA THR A 356 -8.28 -29.13 10.63
C THR A 356 -8.49 -30.63 10.75
N VAL A 357 -9.73 -31.10 10.68
CA VAL A 357 -10.04 -32.53 10.71
C VAL A 357 -9.28 -33.33 9.63
N LYS A 358 -8.98 -32.68 8.49
CA LYS A 358 -8.25 -33.33 7.38
C LYS A 358 -6.75 -33.48 7.62
N ASN A 359 -6.14 -32.59 8.39
CA ASN A 359 -4.69 -32.57 8.58
C ASN A 359 -4.24 -32.95 10.01
N ILE A 360 -5.17 -33.22 10.92
CA ILE A 360 -4.85 -33.61 12.30
C ILE A 360 -4.06 -34.93 12.35
N LEU A 361 -4.25 -35.81 11.38
CA LEU A 361 -3.47 -37.03 11.23
C LEU A 361 -1.99 -36.78 10.91
N LYS A 362 -1.64 -35.57 10.49
CA LYS A 362 -0.27 -35.11 10.23
C LYS A 362 0.33 -34.32 11.38
N ALA A 363 -0.29 -34.38 12.58
CA ALA A 363 0.17 -33.64 13.73
C ALA A 363 1.63 -33.93 14.11
N GLU A 364 2.08 -35.16 13.90
CA GLU A 364 3.47 -35.56 14.16
C GLU A 364 4.45 -34.88 13.16
N GLU A 365 4.08 -34.73 11.90
CA GLU A 365 4.87 -33.97 10.91
C GLU A 365 4.99 -32.50 11.33
N PHE A 366 3.88 -31.89 11.76
CA PHE A 366 3.87 -30.48 12.20
C PHE A 366 4.64 -30.24 13.49
N LEU A 367 4.66 -31.23 14.39
CA LEU A 367 5.49 -31.17 15.60
C LEU A 367 6.97 -31.20 15.24
N LYS A 368 7.39 -32.06 14.31
CA LYS A 368 8.78 -32.12 13.82
C LYS A 368 9.17 -30.82 13.10
N GLU A 369 8.29 -30.25 12.26
CA GLU A 369 8.51 -28.93 11.65
C GLU A 369 8.72 -27.85 12.73
N ALA A 370 7.84 -27.80 13.74
CA ALA A 370 7.90 -26.86 14.82
C ALA A 370 9.19 -26.99 15.68
N GLU A 371 9.63 -28.22 15.91
CA GLU A 371 10.88 -28.51 16.62
C GLU A 371 12.10 -28.09 15.80
N SER A 372 12.12 -28.37 14.49
CA SER A 372 13.19 -27.94 13.57
C SER A 372 13.34 -26.42 13.54
N ILE A 373 12.24 -25.69 13.40
CA ILE A 373 12.25 -24.23 13.43
C ILE A 373 12.69 -23.70 14.81
N SER A 374 12.29 -24.37 15.88
CA SER A 374 12.71 -24.00 17.25
C SER A 374 14.22 -24.14 17.45
N ILE A 375 14.83 -25.16 16.83
CA ILE A 375 16.28 -25.39 16.87
C ILE A 375 17.00 -24.35 15.99
N GLU A 376 16.54 -24.14 14.77
CA GLU A 376 17.10 -23.19 13.83
C GLU A 376 17.14 -21.76 14.42
N LYS A 377 16.04 -21.35 15.07
CA LYS A 377 15.89 -20.01 15.65
C LYS A 377 16.31 -19.89 17.11
N ALA A 378 16.91 -20.94 17.68
CA ALA A 378 17.29 -20.96 19.10
C ALA A 378 18.21 -19.78 19.51
N ASN A 379 19.08 -19.33 18.62
CA ASN A 379 20.02 -18.25 18.90
C ASN A 379 19.39 -16.84 18.76
N GLU A 380 18.21 -16.73 18.14
CA GLU A 380 17.53 -15.45 17.94
C GLU A 380 16.65 -15.06 19.13
N TYR A 381 16.28 -16.03 20.00
CA TYR A 381 15.34 -15.82 21.09
C TYR A 381 15.91 -16.27 22.43
N THR A 382 15.64 -15.51 23.48
CA THR A 382 16.02 -15.84 24.86
C THR A 382 15.31 -17.09 25.36
N LYS A 383 14.07 -17.30 24.87
CA LYS A 383 13.25 -18.47 25.19
C LYS A 383 12.32 -18.79 24.02
N ILE A 384 12.20 -20.07 23.70
CA ILE A 384 11.22 -20.57 22.75
C ILE A 384 10.23 -21.47 23.50
N SER A 385 8.92 -21.26 23.28
CA SER A 385 7.88 -22.09 23.89
C SER A 385 7.89 -23.49 23.30
N LYS A 386 7.43 -24.48 24.07
CA LYS A 386 7.05 -25.74 23.46
C LYS A 386 5.87 -25.53 22.50
N PRO A 387 5.74 -26.36 21.45
CA PRO A 387 4.57 -26.32 20.60
C PRO A 387 3.29 -26.47 21.41
N LYS A 388 2.33 -25.59 21.18
CA LYS A 388 1.03 -25.64 21.86
C LYS A 388 -0.10 -25.30 20.89
N ILE A 389 -1.28 -25.84 21.14
CA ILE A 389 -2.48 -25.55 20.34
C ILE A 389 -3.19 -24.35 20.96
N ALA A 390 -3.37 -23.30 20.17
CA ALA A 390 -4.17 -22.14 20.48
C ALA A 390 -4.90 -21.68 19.22
N ASP A 391 -6.16 -21.27 19.34
CA ASP A 391 -6.99 -20.79 18.22
C ASP A 391 -7.05 -21.76 17.03
N ASN A 392 -7.13 -23.06 17.31
CA ASN A 392 -7.06 -24.14 16.32
C ASN A 392 -5.76 -24.16 15.48
N CYS A 393 -4.69 -23.55 15.97
CA CYS A 393 -3.37 -23.58 15.36
C CYS A 393 -2.37 -24.23 16.32
N LEU A 394 -1.46 -25.03 15.78
CA LEU A 394 -0.25 -25.44 16.49
C LEU A 394 0.74 -24.29 16.37
N LYS A 395 1.12 -23.69 17.51
CA LYS A 395 1.94 -22.48 17.57
C LYS A 395 3.19 -22.70 18.41
N VAL A 396 4.27 -22.03 17.99
CA VAL A 396 5.49 -21.87 18.79
C VAL A 396 5.79 -20.36 18.91
N ILE A 397 6.02 -19.92 20.13
CA ILE A 397 6.29 -18.52 20.47
C ILE A 397 7.77 -18.37 20.85
N GLY A 398 8.48 -17.52 20.12
CA GLY A 398 9.80 -17.04 20.48
C GLY A 398 9.67 -15.81 21.40
N THR A 399 10.42 -15.78 22.50
CA THR A 399 10.46 -14.66 23.44
C THR A 399 11.85 -14.06 23.46
N LYS A 400 11.97 -12.77 23.14
CA LYS A 400 13.18 -11.96 23.36
C LYS A 400 13.02 -11.21 24.68
N MET A 401 13.98 -11.35 25.57
CA MET A 401 14.04 -10.55 26.80
C MET A 401 14.91 -9.32 26.54
N TYR A 402 14.44 -8.17 26.95
CA TYR A 402 15.15 -6.90 26.86
C TYR A 402 15.36 -6.41 28.30
N ASP A 403 16.61 -6.26 28.68
CA ASP A 403 16.97 -5.85 30.04
C ASP A 403 17.35 -4.37 30.12
N ASP A 404 17.61 -3.72 28.97
CA ASP A 404 18.15 -2.36 28.96
C ASP A 404 17.54 -1.47 27.87
N LYS A 405 17.63 -1.85 26.58
CA LYS A 405 17.23 -1.01 25.45
C LYS A 405 16.69 -1.81 24.28
N MET A 406 15.58 -1.32 23.71
CA MET A 406 15.14 -1.72 22.38
C MET A 406 16.02 -1.01 21.35
N GLU A 407 16.57 -1.73 20.39
CA GLU A 407 17.34 -1.15 19.31
C GLU A 407 16.49 -0.21 18.45
N GLY A 408 17.10 0.88 17.99
CA GLY A 408 16.44 1.83 17.10
C GLY A 408 16.33 1.33 15.68
N LEU A 409 15.33 1.83 14.96
CA LEU A 409 15.11 1.52 13.56
C LEU A 409 16.06 2.28 12.63
N GLY A 410 16.78 3.28 13.17
CA GLY A 410 17.58 4.19 12.37
C GLY A 410 16.74 5.23 11.61
N GLY A 411 17.39 5.97 10.70
CA GLY A 411 16.76 7.06 9.97
C GLY A 411 16.90 8.41 10.67
N ALA A 412 16.21 9.41 10.15
CA ALA A 412 16.16 10.77 10.70
C ALA A 412 14.83 11.44 10.33
N PHE A 413 14.47 12.50 11.03
CA PHE A 413 13.38 13.40 10.66
C PHE A 413 13.69 14.82 11.12
N ASP A 414 13.10 15.79 10.44
CA ASP A 414 13.12 17.18 10.85
C ASP A 414 11.79 17.53 11.52
N TYR A 415 11.83 18.25 12.62
CA TYR A 415 10.66 18.76 13.32
C TYR A 415 10.52 20.25 13.10
N TYR A 416 9.34 20.68 12.70
CA TYR A 416 9.01 22.09 12.43
C TYR A 416 7.79 22.52 13.22
N GLU A 417 7.83 23.74 13.72
CA GLU A 417 6.67 24.43 14.29
C GLU A 417 6.35 25.66 13.46
N LEU A 418 5.07 26.02 13.45
CA LEU A 418 4.67 27.30 12.86
C LEU A 418 5.19 28.43 13.76
N GLY A 419 6.08 29.22 13.21
CA GLY A 419 6.54 30.47 13.85
C GLY A 419 5.49 31.57 13.87
N ALA A 420 5.86 32.74 14.35
CA ALA A 420 5.02 33.92 14.24
C ALA A 420 4.63 34.17 12.77
N PRO A 421 3.39 34.64 12.51
CA PRO A 421 2.95 34.95 11.15
C PRO A 421 3.83 36.04 10.53
N LEU A 422 4.19 35.87 9.27
CA LEU A 422 5.08 36.79 8.56
C LEU A 422 4.43 38.18 8.31
N PHE A 423 3.10 38.19 8.26
CA PHE A 423 2.30 39.39 8.12
C PHE A 423 1.32 39.49 9.28
N ASN A 424 1.16 40.70 9.81
CA ASN A 424 0.15 41.03 10.78
C ASN A 424 -1.26 41.03 10.15
N GLU A 425 -2.31 41.12 10.96
CA GLU A 425 -3.70 41.13 10.50
C GLU A 425 -4.01 42.31 9.55
N ASP A 426 -3.28 43.43 9.66
CA ASP A 426 -3.37 44.60 8.79
C ASP A 426 -2.62 44.44 7.45
N GLY A 427 -1.99 43.29 7.21
CA GLY A 427 -1.22 42.99 6.01
C GLY A 427 0.19 43.58 6.00
N ASN A 428 0.63 44.22 7.07
CA ASN A 428 1.99 44.68 7.21
C ASN A 428 2.93 43.58 7.65
N LEU A 429 4.21 43.73 7.29
CA LEU A 429 5.26 42.79 7.67
C LEU A 429 5.40 42.72 9.19
N ASN A 430 5.42 41.52 9.74
CA ASN A 430 5.69 41.30 11.16
C ASN A 430 7.19 41.28 11.41
N GLU A 431 7.69 42.39 11.92
CA GLU A 431 9.13 42.59 12.19
C GLU A 431 9.66 41.73 13.34
N GLU A 432 8.78 41.19 14.21
CA GLU A 432 9.16 40.30 15.31
C GLU A 432 9.69 38.95 14.81
N VAL A 433 9.36 38.56 13.56
CA VAL A 433 9.85 37.32 12.93
C VAL A 433 11.37 37.33 12.73
N GLY A 434 11.98 38.51 12.68
CA GLY A 434 13.40 38.72 12.44
C GLY A 434 13.76 38.83 10.95
N ILE A 435 14.78 39.65 10.69
CA ILE A 435 15.16 40.05 9.32
C ILE A 435 15.58 38.86 8.45
N ASP A 436 16.27 37.86 9.00
CA ASP A 436 16.77 36.74 8.25
C ASP A 436 15.65 35.86 7.70
N LYS A 437 14.59 35.60 8.49
CA LYS A 437 13.41 34.87 8.03
C LYS A 437 12.61 35.64 6.98
N ILE A 438 12.56 36.95 7.08
CA ILE A 438 11.94 37.83 6.10
C ILE A 438 12.71 37.75 4.77
N ARG A 439 14.04 37.78 4.82
CA ARG A 439 14.94 37.62 3.66
C ARG A 439 14.73 36.27 2.97
N GLU A 440 14.73 35.17 3.72
CA GLU A 440 14.46 33.82 3.23
C GLU A 440 13.11 33.75 2.51
N TYR A 441 12.06 34.29 3.13
CA TYR A 441 10.72 34.30 2.55
C TYR A 441 10.63 35.11 1.25
N ILE A 442 11.18 36.31 1.22
CA ILE A 442 11.15 37.16 0.02
C ILE A 442 11.84 36.45 -1.13
N TYR A 443 13.02 35.91 -0.92
CA TYR A 443 13.76 35.20 -1.96
C TYR A 443 13.00 33.97 -2.44
N TYR A 444 12.48 33.15 -1.51
CA TYR A 444 11.68 31.98 -1.86
C TYR A 444 10.38 32.34 -2.59
N ALA A 445 9.69 33.41 -2.16
CA ALA A 445 8.44 33.84 -2.81
C ALA A 445 8.65 34.21 -4.29
N GLU A 446 9.80 34.80 -4.61
CA GLU A 446 10.17 35.22 -5.97
C GLU A 446 10.71 34.07 -6.83
N THR A 447 11.57 33.22 -6.26
CA THR A 447 12.38 32.26 -7.02
C THR A 447 11.93 30.81 -6.88
N LYS A 448 11.17 30.50 -5.82
CA LYS A 448 10.84 29.14 -5.36
C LYS A 448 12.09 28.32 -4.99
N GLN A 449 13.21 29.00 -4.70
CA GLN A 449 14.46 28.39 -4.27
C GLN A 449 14.82 28.84 -2.85
N PRO A 450 15.47 28.00 -2.04
CA PRO A 450 15.95 28.40 -0.73
C PRO A 450 17.05 29.45 -0.84
N LEU A 451 17.09 30.40 0.11
CA LEU A 451 18.18 31.36 0.23
C LEU A 451 19.38 30.67 0.88
N LEU A 452 20.40 30.35 0.10
CA LEU A 452 21.61 29.67 0.58
C LEU A 452 22.78 30.62 0.84
N ARG A 453 22.73 31.82 0.25
CA ARG A 453 23.79 32.83 0.39
C ARG A 453 23.82 33.39 1.80
N GLN A 454 24.98 33.35 2.43
CA GLN A 454 25.22 34.09 3.67
C GLN A 454 25.37 35.58 3.36
N GLN A 455 24.92 36.44 4.29
CA GLN A 455 25.01 37.90 4.14
C GLN A 455 26.47 38.34 4.06
N ASP A 456 26.82 39.07 2.99
CA ASP A 456 28.13 39.67 2.81
C ASP A 456 28.07 41.15 3.20
N LYS A 457 29.08 41.66 3.92
CA LYS A 457 29.16 43.07 4.33
C LYS A 457 29.30 44.03 3.17
N ASP A 458 29.91 43.59 2.06
CA ASP A 458 30.08 44.40 0.86
C ASP A 458 28.80 44.44 0.00
N GLU A 459 27.92 43.44 0.15
CA GLU A 459 26.63 43.32 -0.56
C GLU A 459 25.47 43.06 0.40
N GLU A 460 25.38 43.85 1.44
CA GLU A 460 24.44 43.69 2.56
C GLU A 460 22.98 43.47 2.14
N PHE A 461 22.54 44.15 1.07
CA PHE A 461 21.15 44.12 0.61
C PHE A 461 20.88 43.08 -0.46
N LEU A 462 21.88 42.44 -1.04
CA LEU A 462 21.70 41.37 -1.98
C LEU A 462 21.23 40.09 -1.25
N LEU A 463 20.12 39.55 -1.66
CA LEU A 463 19.66 38.24 -1.20
C LEU A 463 20.47 37.13 -1.89
N ASP A 464 20.27 36.99 -3.17
CA ASP A 464 21.03 36.09 -4.03
C ASP A 464 20.69 36.37 -5.50
N GLU A 465 21.32 35.63 -6.42
CA GLU A 465 21.06 35.64 -7.84
C GLU A 465 20.24 34.40 -8.29
N CYS A 466 19.25 34.60 -9.14
CA CYS A 466 18.51 33.52 -9.77
C CYS A 466 18.15 33.90 -11.20
N ASN A 467 18.40 33.01 -12.19
CA ASN A 467 18.10 33.22 -13.62
C ASN A 467 18.65 34.56 -14.15
N ARG A 468 19.88 34.93 -13.77
CA ARG A 468 20.58 36.19 -14.13
C ARG A 468 19.93 37.45 -13.57
N ALA A 469 18.96 37.31 -12.66
CA ALA A 469 18.36 38.43 -11.93
C ALA A 469 18.92 38.51 -10.53
N GLY A 470 19.33 39.68 -10.09
CA GLY A 470 19.72 39.94 -8.70
C GLY A 470 18.53 40.38 -7.88
N TYR A 471 18.35 39.77 -6.73
CA TYR A 471 17.26 40.04 -5.79
C TYR A 471 17.80 40.83 -4.60
N TYR A 472 17.26 42.03 -4.35
CA TYR A 472 17.73 42.95 -3.33
C TYR A 472 16.61 43.27 -2.35
N PHE A 473 16.95 43.24 -1.06
CA PHE A 473 16.05 43.62 0.02
C PHE A 473 16.64 44.81 0.80
N TYR A 474 16.35 46.04 0.32
CA TYR A 474 16.79 47.27 0.96
C TYR A 474 15.83 47.61 2.11
N TYR A 475 16.14 47.05 3.27
CA TYR A 475 15.34 47.18 4.48
C TYR A 475 16.21 47.59 5.66
N GLN A 476 15.64 48.49 6.48
CA GLN A 476 16.20 48.90 7.76
C GLN A 476 15.08 48.93 8.79
N THR A 477 15.30 48.35 9.98
CA THR A 477 14.26 48.20 11.01
C THR A 477 13.75 49.51 11.52
N ASP A 478 14.65 50.48 11.75
CA ASP A 478 14.35 51.73 12.43
C ASP A 478 14.14 52.93 11.49
N LYS A 479 14.13 52.71 10.20
CA LYS A 479 14.08 53.78 9.21
C LYS A 479 13.41 53.36 7.92
N ALA A 480 12.56 54.21 7.39
CA ALA A 480 11.99 54.02 6.06
C ALA A 480 13.07 54.14 4.98
N THR A 481 13.16 53.15 4.12
CA THR A 481 14.12 53.09 3.02
C THR A 481 13.55 53.67 1.73
N THR A 482 14.40 54.41 1.00
CA THR A 482 13.99 55.05 -0.26
C THR A 482 14.99 54.68 -1.35
N LEU A 483 14.51 54.01 -2.40
CA LEU A 483 15.28 53.75 -3.60
C LEU A 483 15.36 54.99 -4.47
N SER A 484 16.53 55.61 -4.53
CA SER A 484 16.86 56.78 -5.33
C SER A 484 18.11 56.52 -6.15
N TYR A 485 18.48 57.41 -7.07
CA TYR A 485 19.70 57.30 -7.85
C TYR A 485 20.96 57.17 -6.99
N ALA A 486 21.04 57.93 -5.89
CA ALA A 486 22.15 57.88 -4.97
C ALA A 486 22.21 56.57 -4.17
N THR A 487 21.05 56.09 -3.69
CA THR A 487 20.98 54.86 -2.91
C THR A 487 21.16 53.62 -3.78
N LEU A 488 20.69 53.63 -5.05
CA LEU A 488 20.86 52.55 -5.99
C LEU A 488 22.35 52.17 -6.17
N ALA A 489 23.23 53.17 -6.35
CA ALA A 489 24.66 52.98 -6.50
C ALA A 489 25.33 52.33 -5.28
N ASN A 490 24.74 52.53 -4.10
CA ASN A 490 25.23 51.96 -2.83
C ASN A 490 24.68 50.54 -2.58
N ILE A 491 23.48 50.22 -3.07
CA ILE A 491 22.80 48.94 -2.88
C ILE A 491 23.26 47.90 -3.87
N VAL A 492 23.40 48.30 -5.13
CA VAL A 492 23.75 47.39 -6.23
C VAL A 492 25.24 47.49 -6.49
N LYS A 493 25.97 46.46 -6.18
CA LYS A 493 27.43 46.33 -6.41
C LYS A 493 27.74 45.38 -7.56
N SER A 494 26.95 44.33 -7.73
CA SER A 494 27.11 43.32 -8.77
C SER A 494 26.27 43.60 -10.00
N LYS A 495 26.74 43.17 -11.19
CA LYS A 495 26.01 43.31 -12.46
C LYS A 495 25.11 42.11 -12.70
N HIS A 496 23.84 42.37 -12.97
CA HIS A 496 22.83 41.40 -13.35
C HIS A 496 22.11 41.84 -14.62
N GLU A 497 21.44 40.92 -15.32
CA GLU A 497 20.59 41.27 -16.47
C GLU A 497 19.27 41.94 -16.04
N MET A 498 18.79 41.64 -14.82
CA MET A 498 17.60 42.25 -14.22
C MET A 498 17.83 42.46 -12.71
N TYR A 499 17.15 43.44 -12.15
CA TYR A 499 17.25 43.76 -10.73
C TYR A 499 15.84 43.83 -10.12
N ILE A 500 15.56 42.97 -9.14
CA ILE A 500 14.34 43.00 -8.33
C ILE A 500 14.70 43.62 -6.97
N ILE A 501 14.20 44.85 -6.71
CA ILE A 501 14.62 45.61 -5.54
C ILE A 501 13.40 45.92 -4.67
N TYR A 502 13.43 45.43 -3.45
CA TYR A 502 12.46 45.75 -2.41
C TYR A 502 12.92 46.93 -1.57
N ALA A 503 12.07 47.96 -1.44
CA ALA A 503 12.27 49.11 -0.52
C ALA A 503 10.90 49.70 -0.13
N ASP A 504 10.86 50.61 0.86
CA ASP A 504 9.62 51.24 1.29
C ASP A 504 9.08 52.25 0.28
N ARG A 505 9.97 52.98 -0.38
CA ARG A 505 9.65 54.02 -1.38
C ARG A 505 10.59 53.95 -2.56
N CYS A 506 10.12 54.41 -3.72
CA CYS A 506 10.93 54.56 -4.93
C CYS A 506 10.78 56.00 -5.47
N LEU A 507 11.93 56.60 -5.81
CA LEU A 507 12.03 57.91 -6.44
C LEU A 507 12.68 57.83 -7.84
N LEU A 508 12.94 56.61 -8.34
CA LEU A 508 13.40 56.40 -9.72
C LEU A 508 12.23 56.59 -10.68
N ASP A 509 12.47 57.22 -11.83
CA ASP A 509 11.45 57.32 -12.85
C ASP A 509 11.30 56.00 -13.64
N GLU A 510 10.10 55.77 -14.19
CA GLU A 510 9.75 54.52 -14.88
C GLU A 510 10.63 54.28 -16.11
N LYS A 511 11.05 55.34 -16.83
CA LYS A 511 11.90 55.24 -18.01
C LYS A 511 13.27 54.69 -17.62
N PHE A 512 13.88 55.25 -16.57
CA PHE A 512 15.16 54.78 -16.06
C PHE A 512 15.08 53.33 -15.57
N MET A 513 14.04 52.97 -14.84
CA MET A 513 13.84 51.60 -14.37
C MET A 513 13.72 50.62 -15.54
N THR A 514 13.03 50.98 -16.59
CA THR A 514 12.87 50.17 -17.80
C THR A 514 14.20 50.01 -18.55
N GLU A 515 14.93 51.10 -18.77
CA GLU A 515 16.22 51.12 -19.46
C GLU A 515 17.30 50.29 -18.72
N HIS A 516 17.22 50.21 -17.41
CA HIS A 516 18.18 49.51 -16.58
C HIS A 516 17.62 48.15 -16.02
N HIS A 517 16.49 47.68 -16.52
CA HIS A 517 15.86 46.45 -16.15
C HIS A 517 15.63 46.31 -14.62
N ILE A 518 15.21 47.39 -13.97
CA ILE A 518 14.92 47.45 -12.54
C ILE A 518 13.43 47.23 -12.31
N LYS A 519 13.08 46.28 -11.46
CA LYS A 519 11.72 46.05 -10.96
C LYS A 519 11.66 46.40 -9.48
N PHE A 520 11.00 47.53 -9.17
CA PHE A 520 10.76 47.91 -7.80
C PHE A 520 9.57 47.15 -7.20
N LYS A 521 9.71 46.73 -5.96
CA LYS A 521 8.65 46.14 -5.14
C LYS A 521 8.60 46.83 -3.78
N LYS A 522 7.39 47.28 -3.42
CA LYS A 522 7.18 47.97 -2.12
C LYS A 522 7.16 46.93 -1.00
N ILE A 523 7.88 47.24 0.09
CA ILE A 523 7.81 46.46 1.32
C ILE A 523 6.48 46.75 2.00
N PRO A 524 5.66 45.73 2.34
CA PRO A 524 4.38 45.93 2.99
C PRO A 524 4.59 46.25 4.49
N ARG A 525 4.78 47.49 4.83
CA ARG A 525 4.83 47.99 6.22
C ARG A 525 4.31 49.44 6.34
N ASP A 526 3.85 49.78 7.53
CA ASP A 526 3.44 51.16 7.81
C ASP A 526 4.65 52.06 8.00
N ILE A 527 4.95 52.83 6.97
CA ILE A 527 6.06 53.77 6.98
C ILE A 527 5.73 55.14 7.62
N LYS A 528 4.47 55.35 8.08
CA LYS A 528 4.08 56.59 8.76
C LYS A 528 4.66 56.68 10.18
N ARG A 529 5.08 55.58 10.74
CA ARG A 529 5.73 55.49 12.05
C ARG A 529 7.18 55.98 12.07
N PHE A 530 7.76 56.24 10.92
CA PHE A 530 9.11 56.78 10.74
C PHE A 530 8.98 58.22 10.20
#